data_660dd8f2039c91ed587c8c69669840fe
#
_entry.id   660dd8f2039c91ed587c8c69669840fe
#
_cell.length_a   1.000
_cell.length_b   1.000
_cell.length_c   1.000
_cell.angle_alpha   90.00
_cell.angle_beta   90.00
_cell.angle_gamma   90.00
#
_symmetry.space_group_name_H-M   'P 1'
#
loop_
_entity.id
_entity.type
_entity.pdbx_description
1 polymer ?
#
loop_
_entity_poly.entity_id
_entity_poly.type
_entity_poly.pdbx_seq_one_letter_code
_entity_poly.pdbx_strand_id
1 'polypeptide(L)'
;MKGIVIVPSILFVCHGNICRSTMAQFVMEELVRRAGREGDFEIDSAATSREELGNDVHPDTRERLRRAGIPCGHHAARQMGPRDYDRFDYIVGMDKDNYDGMYRLLLGERGMGFSWPPVSAQLVHEADPLHKVSLLMDWTGHPRDVADPWYTGNFDATFDDVMAGCTAMLKKLLAKDKGEVR
;
A
#
# COMPACT_ATOMS: atom_id res chain seq x y z
N MET A 1 -17.50 -19.41 -22.88
CA MET A 1 -17.09 -19.42 -21.45
C MET A 1 -16.46 -18.07 -21.16
N LYS A 2 -17.05 -17.24 -20.27
CA LYS A 2 -16.38 -16.01 -19.80
C LYS A 2 -15.25 -16.49 -18.90
N GLY A 3 -13.98 -16.22 -19.28
CA GLY A 3 -12.84 -16.46 -18.44
C GLY A 3 -13.03 -15.76 -17.10
N ILE A 4 -12.57 -16.37 -16.01
CA ILE A 4 -12.53 -15.75 -14.69
C ILE A 4 -11.57 -14.57 -14.83
N VAL A 5 -12.08 -13.36 -14.82
CA VAL A 5 -11.25 -12.15 -14.74
C VAL A 5 -10.75 -12.11 -13.29
N ILE A 6 -9.47 -12.44 -13.11
CA ILE A 6 -8.80 -12.26 -11.81
C ILE A 6 -8.55 -10.76 -11.68
N VAL A 7 -9.26 -10.12 -10.77
CA VAL A 7 -9.10 -8.71 -10.44
C VAL A 7 -7.93 -8.60 -9.45
N PRO A 8 -6.79 -8.00 -9.81
CA PRO A 8 -5.68 -7.81 -8.87
C PRO A 8 -6.12 -6.97 -7.67
N SER A 9 -5.80 -7.44 -6.47
CA SER A 9 -6.14 -6.75 -5.22
C SER A 9 -4.89 -6.26 -4.50
N ILE A 10 -4.86 -4.97 -4.11
CA ILE A 10 -3.70 -4.27 -3.57
C ILE A 10 -4.07 -3.64 -2.23
N LEU A 11 -3.28 -3.93 -1.20
CA LEU A 11 -3.35 -3.28 0.10
C LEU A 11 -2.09 -2.44 0.33
N PHE A 12 -2.23 -1.12 0.43
CA PHE A 12 -1.15 -0.23 0.83
C PHE A 12 -1.10 -0.09 2.35
N VAL A 13 0.09 -0.19 2.94
CA VAL A 13 0.27 -0.19 4.39
C VAL A 13 1.31 0.84 4.81
N CYS A 14 0.98 1.65 5.82
CA CYS A 14 1.94 2.51 6.51
C CYS A 14 1.70 2.47 8.03
N HIS A 15 2.37 3.31 8.80
CA HIS A 15 2.23 3.31 10.25
C HIS A 15 0.79 3.62 10.71
N GLY A 16 0.25 4.79 10.37
CA GLY A 16 -1.04 5.28 10.88
C GLY A 16 -2.22 5.14 9.93
N ASN A 17 -2.02 4.82 8.65
CA ASN A 17 -3.07 4.77 7.62
C ASN A 17 -3.84 6.09 7.43
N ILE A 18 -3.16 7.22 7.57
CA ILE A 18 -3.72 8.56 7.31
C ILE A 18 -2.91 9.41 6.33
N CYS A 19 -1.63 9.08 6.11
CA CYS A 19 -0.74 9.82 5.19
C CYS A 19 -0.30 9.00 3.98
N ARG A 20 0.76 8.21 4.10
CA ARG A 20 1.44 7.52 2.97
C ARG A 20 0.59 6.45 2.30
N SER A 21 -0.01 5.55 3.06
CA SER A 21 -0.83 4.46 2.51
C SER A 21 -2.13 4.97 1.88
N THR A 22 -2.76 5.97 2.46
CA THR A 22 -3.95 6.61 1.88
C THR A 22 -3.60 7.38 0.62
N MET A 23 -2.46 8.09 0.61
CA MET A 23 -1.95 8.75 -0.58
C MET A 23 -1.72 7.74 -1.72
N ALA A 24 -1.09 6.59 -1.42
CA ALA A 24 -0.86 5.52 -2.39
C ALA A 24 -2.15 4.91 -2.91
N GLN A 25 -3.14 4.70 -2.05
CA GLN A 25 -4.47 4.21 -2.44
C GLN A 25 -5.10 5.14 -3.48
N PHE A 26 -5.28 6.42 -3.16
CA PHE A 26 -5.96 7.36 -4.06
C PHE A 26 -5.16 7.64 -5.33
N VAL A 27 -3.83 7.67 -5.26
CA VAL A 27 -2.96 7.76 -6.44
C VAL A 27 -3.15 6.54 -7.35
N MET A 28 -3.13 5.33 -6.81
CA MET A 28 -3.30 4.11 -7.59
C MET A 28 -4.70 4.02 -8.22
N GLU A 29 -5.74 4.35 -7.46
CA GLU A 29 -7.12 4.43 -7.98
C GLU A 29 -7.22 5.38 -9.18
N GLU A 30 -6.61 6.56 -9.09
CA GLU A 30 -6.59 7.55 -10.18
C GLU A 30 -5.76 7.06 -11.38
N LEU A 31 -4.61 6.42 -11.16
CA LEU A 31 -3.79 5.86 -12.24
C LEU A 31 -4.54 4.75 -12.99
N VAL A 32 -5.24 3.87 -12.27
CA VAL A 32 -6.09 2.81 -12.84
C VAL A 32 -7.23 3.41 -13.65
N ARG A 33 -7.90 4.45 -13.12
CA ARG A 33 -8.96 5.17 -13.82
C ARG A 33 -8.45 5.83 -15.12
N ARG A 34 -7.29 6.50 -15.06
CA ARG A 34 -6.65 7.11 -16.27
C ARG A 34 -6.24 6.07 -17.31
N ALA A 35 -5.92 4.86 -16.87
CA ALA A 35 -5.62 3.75 -17.77
C ALA A 35 -6.87 3.10 -18.40
N GLY A 36 -8.09 3.57 -18.05
CA GLY A 36 -9.35 2.97 -18.50
C GLY A 36 -9.61 1.58 -17.94
N ARG A 37 -9.04 1.28 -16.75
CA ARG A 37 -9.12 -0.03 -16.08
C ARG A 37 -9.91 0.07 -14.77
N GLU A 38 -10.77 1.07 -14.63
CA GLU A 38 -11.66 1.23 -13.47
C GLU A 38 -12.54 -0.02 -13.30
N GLY A 39 -12.55 -0.57 -12.08
CA GLY A 39 -13.22 -1.83 -11.76
C GLY A 39 -12.39 -3.10 -12.00
N ASP A 40 -11.22 -3.01 -12.63
CA ASP A 40 -10.29 -4.13 -12.83
C ASP A 40 -9.30 -4.31 -11.66
N PHE A 41 -9.41 -3.50 -10.63
CA PHE A 41 -8.54 -3.55 -9.45
C PHE A 41 -9.36 -3.36 -8.17
N GLU A 42 -9.04 -4.11 -7.13
CA GLU A 42 -9.45 -3.83 -5.76
C GLU A 42 -8.30 -3.13 -5.04
N ILE A 43 -8.50 -1.90 -4.54
CA ILE A 43 -7.45 -1.11 -3.91
C ILE A 43 -7.93 -0.64 -2.55
N ASP A 44 -7.12 -0.85 -1.50
CA ASP A 44 -7.44 -0.47 -0.13
C ASP A 44 -6.16 -0.07 0.61
N SER A 45 -6.28 0.42 1.83
CA SER A 45 -5.15 0.75 2.69
C SER A 45 -5.39 0.40 4.16
N ALA A 46 -4.29 0.20 4.90
CA ALA A 46 -4.32 -0.13 6.32
C ALA A 46 -3.09 0.41 7.07
N ALA A 47 -3.10 0.28 8.38
CA ALA A 47 -2.03 0.67 9.29
C ALA A 47 -1.30 -0.54 9.86
N THR A 48 -0.02 -0.37 10.24
CA THR A 48 0.64 -1.29 11.16
C THR A 48 0.36 -0.95 12.62
N SER A 49 -0.07 0.27 12.95
CA SER A 49 -0.39 0.71 14.31
C SER A 49 -1.90 0.82 14.56
N ARG A 50 -2.26 1.19 15.78
CA ARG A 50 -3.64 1.46 16.21
C ARG A 50 -3.86 2.91 16.63
N GLU A 51 -2.87 3.77 16.43
CA GLU A 51 -2.88 5.14 16.95
C GLU A 51 -3.95 6.01 16.29
N GLU A 52 -4.21 5.78 15.00
CA GLU A 52 -5.10 6.60 14.19
C GLU A 52 -6.42 5.88 13.81
N LEU A 53 -6.79 4.80 14.52
CA LEU A 53 -8.00 4.03 14.19
C LEU A 53 -9.25 4.92 14.08
N GLY A 54 -9.94 4.82 12.94
CA GLY A 54 -11.16 5.56 12.64
C GLY A 54 -10.93 6.96 12.10
N ASN A 55 -9.69 7.48 12.15
CA ASN A 55 -9.37 8.81 11.64
C ASN A 55 -9.41 8.86 10.11
N ASP A 56 -9.79 10.01 9.58
CA ASP A 56 -9.79 10.30 8.15
C ASP A 56 -8.37 10.63 7.64
N VAL A 57 -8.23 10.78 6.35
CA VAL A 57 -6.99 11.20 5.68
C VAL A 57 -6.45 12.48 6.30
N HIS A 58 -5.14 12.51 6.57
CA HIS A 58 -4.47 13.70 7.09
C HIS A 58 -4.75 14.93 6.20
N PRO A 59 -5.05 16.11 6.78
CA PRO A 59 -5.40 17.30 6.01
C PRO A 59 -4.40 17.66 4.92
N ASP A 60 -3.09 17.59 5.20
CA ASP A 60 -2.05 17.93 4.23
C ASP A 60 -1.91 16.86 3.12
N THR A 61 -2.19 15.59 3.41
CA THR A 61 -2.31 14.54 2.39
C THR A 61 -3.47 14.85 1.45
N ARG A 62 -4.65 15.17 2.01
CA ARG A 62 -5.84 15.55 1.24
C ARG A 62 -5.57 16.78 0.37
N GLU A 63 -4.94 17.80 0.93
CA GLU A 63 -4.58 19.02 0.18
C GLU A 63 -3.57 18.73 -0.92
N ARG A 64 -2.59 17.86 -0.67
CA ARG A 64 -1.59 17.48 -1.69
C ARG A 64 -2.24 16.75 -2.86
N LEU A 65 -3.15 15.81 -2.58
CA LEU A 65 -3.94 15.09 -3.59
C LEU A 65 -4.83 16.07 -4.38
N ARG A 66 -5.51 16.99 -3.70
CA ARG A 66 -6.35 18.02 -4.33
C ARG A 66 -5.55 18.88 -5.30
N ARG A 67 -4.34 19.33 -4.93
CA ARG A 67 -3.44 20.09 -5.82
C ARG A 67 -3.02 19.31 -7.06
N ALA A 68 -2.97 17.99 -6.97
CA ALA A 68 -2.67 17.11 -8.09
C ALA A 68 -3.91 16.74 -8.94
N GLY A 69 -5.10 17.22 -8.56
CA GLY A 69 -6.37 16.87 -9.23
C GLY A 69 -6.79 15.42 -8.99
N ILE A 70 -6.34 14.81 -7.90
CA ILE A 70 -6.67 13.42 -7.54
C ILE A 70 -7.83 13.45 -6.53
N PRO A 71 -8.96 12.80 -6.85
CA PRO A 71 -10.08 12.67 -5.92
C PRO A 71 -9.66 11.95 -4.63
N CYS A 72 -10.08 12.47 -3.48
CA CYS A 72 -9.83 11.88 -2.17
C CYS A 72 -11.16 11.75 -1.43
N GLY A 73 -11.68 10.53 -1.38
CA GLY A 73 -12.94 10.20 -0.70
C GLY A 73 -12.84 10.23 0.82
N HIS A 74 -13.92 9.83 1.48
CA HIS A 74 -13.94 9.58 2.91
C HIS A 74 -13.10 8.33 3.23
N HIS A 75 -12.37 8.38 4.35
CA HIS A 75 -11.53 7.29 4.82
C HIS A 75 -11.71 7.10 6.32
N ALA A 76 -11.50 5.88 6.79
CA ALA A 76 -11.42 5.55 8.22
C ALA A 76 -10.26 4.59 8.43
N ALA A 77 -9.19 5.06 9.08
CA ALA A 77 -7.99 4.29 9.30
C ALA A 77 -8.29 2.97 10.04
N ARG A 78 -7.73 1.87 9.56
CA ARG A 78 -7.85 0.54 10.14
C ARG A 78 -6.48 -0.13 10.29
N GLN A 79 -6.33 -1.01 11.26
CA GLN A 79 -5.13 -1.84 11.35
C GLN A 79 -5.28 -3.05 10.42
N MET A 80 -4.18 -3.45 9.76
CA MET A 80 -4.13 -4.70 9.02
C MET A 80 -4.10 -5.91 9.96
N GLY A 81 -4.46 -7.07 9.45
CA GLY A 81 -4.42 -8.32 10.20
C GLY A 81 -4.36 -9.56 9.31
N PRO A 82 -4.39 -10.78 9.88
CA PRO A 82 -4.20 -12.03 9.13
C PRO A 82 -5.16 -12.21 7.95
N ARG A 83 -6.39 -11.72 8.05
CA ARG A 83 -7.39 -11.86 6.96
C ARG A 83 -7.04 -11.06 5.71
N ASP A 84 -6.21 -10.02 5.84
CA ASP A 84 -5.76 -9.23 4.69
C ASP A 84 -4.87 -10.06 3.77
N TYR A 85 -4.17 -11.07 4.31
CA TYR A 85 -3.36 -11.98 3.50
C TYR A 85 -4.19 -12.81 2.52
N ASP A 86 -5.36 -13.27 2.94
CA ASP A 86 -6.25 -14.05 2.09
C ASP A 86 -6.96 -13.18 1.06
N ARG A 87 -7.24 -11.92 1.41
CA ARG A 87 -8.01 -10.99 0.58
C ARG A 87 -7.18 -10.32 -0.52
N PHE A 88 -5.92 -9.97 -0.23
CA PHE A 88 -5.11 -9.18 -1.15
C PHE A 88 -4.01 -10.02 -1.83
N ASP A 89 -3.77 -9.75 -3.12
CA ASP A 89 -2.69 -10.35 -3.90
C ASP A 89 -1.35 -9.65 -3.64
N TYR A 90 -1.40 -8.35 -3.36
CA TYR A 90 -0.23 -7.52 -3.09
C TYR A 90 -0.44 -6.72 -1.82
N ILE A 91 0.52 -6.83 -0.87
CA ILE A 91 0.55 -6.09 0.39
C ILE A 91 1.81 -5.23 0.37
N VAL A 92 1.64 -3.91 0.32
CA VAL A 92 2.71 -2.99 -0.06
C VAL A 92 2.95 -1.96 1.04
N GLY A 93 4.08 -2.08 1.73
CA GLY A 93 4.54 -1.15 2.77
C GLY A 93 5.29 0.05 2.20
N MET A 94 5.53 1.07 3.04
CA MET A 94 6.19 2.31 2.67
C MET A 94 7.65 2.36 3.10
N ASP A 95 8.00 1.70 4.20
CA ASP A 95 9.33 1.67 4.79
C ASP A 95 9.63 0.35 5.49
N LYS A 96 10.86 0.24 5.98
CA LYS A 96 11.32 -0.98 6.66
C LYS A 96 10.56 -1.25 7.95
N ASP A 97 10.15 -0.24 8.71
CA ASP A 97 9.37 -0.44 9.93
C ASP A 97 7.98 -1.00 9.61
N ASN A 98 7.34 -0.51 8.55
CA ASN A 98 6.10 -1.09 8.05
C ASN A 98 6.29 -2.54 7.61
N TYR A 99 7.39 -2.86 6.92
CA TYR A 99 7.74 -4.22 6.51
C TYR A 99 7.80 -5.17 7.72
N ASP A 100 8.55 -4.79 8.76
CA ASP A 100 8.67 -5.59 9.97
C ASP A 100 7.30 -5.77 10.67
N GLY A 101 6.48 -4.72 10.72
CA GLY A 101 5.14 -4.75 11.30
C GLY A 101 4.15 -5.61 10.52
N MET A 102 4.18 -5.54 9.20
CA MET A 102 3.27 -6.32 8.34
C MET A 102 3.40 -7.82 8.60
N TYR A 103 4.62 -8.36 8.61
CA TYR A 103 4.82 -9.80 8.85
C TYR A 103 4.31 -10.26 10.22
N ARG A 104 4.53 -9.47 11.26
CA ARG A 104 4.06 -9.80 12.63
C ARG A 104 2.55 -9.76 12.74
N LEU A 105 1.93 -8.76 12.11
CA LEU A 105 0.47 -8.65 12.08
C LEU A 105 -0.19 -9.78 11.29
N LEU A 106 0.45 -10.26 10.22
CA LEU A 106 -0.02 -11.42 9.45
C LEU A 106 -0.02 -12.70 10.29
N LEU A 107 0.91 -12.84 11.22
CA LEU A 107 0.94 -13.93 12.20
C LEU A 107 0.00 -13.70 13.40
N GLY A 108 -0.77 -12.63 13.41
CA GLY A 108 -1.73 -12.31 14.46
C GLY A 108 -1.11 -11.67 15.70
N GLU A 109 0.13 -11.19 15.64
CA GLU A 109 0.70 -10.41 16.73
C GLU A 109 -0.07 -9.10 16.92
N ARG A 110 -0.27 -8.71 18.17
CA ARG A 110 -0.98 -7.49 18.54
C ARG A 110 0.01 -6.50 19.16
N GLY A 111 0.56 -5.62 18.33
CA GLY A 111 1.41 -4.53 18.80
C GLY A 111 0.66 -3.20 18.92
N MET A 112 1.09 -2.35 19.83
CA MET A 112 0.61 -0.96 19.92
C MET A 112 1.24 -0.07 18.83
N GLY A 113 2.39 -0.50 18.25
CA GLY A 113 2.86 -0.02 16.96
C GLY A 113 3.71 1.25 16.96
N PHE A 114 4.52 1.54 17.99
CA PHE A 114 5.50 2.63 17.88
C PHE A 114 6.69 2.26 16.99
N SER A 115 7.17 1.04 17.11
CA SER A 115 8.10 0.42 16.17
C SER A 115 8.03 -1.10 16.31
N TRP A 116 8.44 -1.79 15.27
CA TRP A 116 8.40 -3.25 15.24
C TRP A 116 9.83 -3.80 15.29
N PRO A 117 10.09 -4.84 16.11
CA PRO A 117 11.38 -5.50 16.06
C PRO A 117 11.65 -6.07 14.67
N PRO A 118 12.90 -6.05 14.19
CA PRO A 118 13.25 -6.66 12.90
C PRO A 118 12.79 -8.12 12.81
N VAL A 119 12.27 -8.49 11.65
CA VAL A 119 11.81 -9.86 11.40
C VAL A 119 12.97 -10.76 10.98
N SER A 120 12.92 -12.03 11.41
CA SER A 120 13.83 -13.06 10.93
C SER A 120 13.38 -13.62 9.58
N ALA A 121 14.31 -14.23 8.84
CA ALA A 121 13.98 -14.92 7.59
C ALA A 121 12.96 -16.04 7.79
N GLN A 122 13.00 -16.73 8.93
CA GLN A 122 12.02 -17.77 9.28
C GLN A 122 10.62 -17.16 9.46
N LEU A 123 10.49 -16.04 10.17
CA LEU A 123 9.22 -15.36 10.38
C LEU A 123 8.64 -14.85 9.05
N VAL A 124 9.48 -14.31 8.18
CA VAL A 124 9.09 -13.88 6.82
C VAL A 124 8.51 -15.06 6.03
N HIS A 125 9.22 -16.19 6.00
CA HIS A 125 8.77 -17.39 5.28
C HIS A 125 7.44 -17.93 5.82
N GLU A 126 7.25 -17.90 7.15
CA GLU A 126 6.04 -18.37 7.82
C GLU A 126 4.85 -17.44 7.55
N ALA A 127 5.07 -16.12 7.60
CA ALA A 127 4.01 -15.12 7.45
C ALA A 127 3.61 -14.87 5.99
N ASP A 128 4.52 -15.06 5.04
CA ASP A 128 4.32 -14.74 3.63
C ASP A 128 4.79 -15.85 2.68
N PRO A 129 4.18 -17.04 2.75
CA PRO A 129 4.56 -18.17 1.91
C PRO A 129 4.27 -17.95 0.42
N LEU A 130 3.43 -16.99 0.04
CA LEU A 130 3.08 -16.66 -1.34
C LEU A 130 3.80 -15.41 -1.87
N HIS A 131 4.71 -14.83 -1.08
CA HIS A 131 5.52 -13.66 -1.47
C HIS A 131 4.65 -12.45 -1.90
N LYS A 132 3.59 -12.14 -1.15
CA LYS A 132 2.67 -11.03 -1.41
C LYS A 132 3.18 -9.69 -0.86
N VAL A 133 4.08 -9.72 0.13
CA VAL A 133 4.57 -8.53 0.83
C VAL A 133 5.77 -7.92 0.10
N SER A 134 5.75 -6.61 -0.10
CA SER A 134 6.84 -5.83 -0.70
C SER A 134 6.85 -4.39 -0.17
N LEU A 135 7.88 -3.63 -0.48
CA LEU A 135 7.89 -2.18 -0.31
C LEU A 135 7.57 -1.48 -1.64
N LEU A 136 6.93 -0.31 -1.55
CA LEU A 136 6.48 0.42 -2.74
C LEU A 136 7.62 0.77 -3.68
N MET A 137 8.76 1.22 -3.14
CA MET A 137 9.90 1.63 -3.98
C MET A 137 10.67 0.46 -4.62
N ASP A 138 10.46 -0.79 -4.16
CA ASP A 138 11.03 -1.98 -4.82
C ASP A 138 10.51 -2.13 -6.26
N TRP A 139 9.29 -1.67 -6.50
CA TRP A 139 8.67 -1.71 -7.83
C TRP A 139 9.37 -0.80 -8.85
N THR A 140 10.04 0.25 -8.40
CA THR A 140 10.79 1.18 -9.28
C THR A 140 12.13 0.63 -9.77
N GLY A 141 12.68 -0.39 -9.12
CA GLY A 141 14.05 -0.87 -9.33
C GLY A 141 15.09 -0.05 -8.56
N HIS A 142 14.66 0.90 -7.75
CA HIS A 142 15.51 1.72 -6.87
C HIS A 142 14.99 1.61 -5.43
N PRO A 143 15.26 0.47 -4.73
CA PRO A 143 14.75 0.21 -3.39
C PRO A 143 15.18 1.27 -2.38
N ARG A 144 14.22 1.86 -1.69
CA ARG A 144 14.39 2.80 -0.58
C ARG A 144 13.07 2.99 0.14
N ASP A 145 13.09 3.63 1.28
CA ASP A 145 11.87 4.01 1.98
C ASP A 145 11.16 5.18 1.29
N VAL A 146 9.84 5.20 1.37
CA VAL A 146 9.03 6.38 1.05
C VAL A 146 9.18 7.39 2.16
N ALA A 147 9.48 8.66 1.81
CA ALA A 147 9.63 9.72 2.78
C ALA A 147 8.38 9.84 3.68
N ASP A 148 8.59 9.84 5.00
CA ASP A 148 7.49 9.99 5.96
C ASP A 148 7.22 11.47 6.25
N PRO A 149 6.07 12.00 5.81
CA PRO A 149 5.73 13.41 5.97
C PRO A 149 5.43 13.78 7.42
N TRP A 150 5.14 12.82 8.29
CA TRP A 150 4.96 13.05 9.73
C TRP A 150 6.23 13.63 10.37
N TYR A 151 7.41 13.13 9.96
CA TYR A 151 8.69 13.60 10.47
C TYR A 151 9.28 14.75 9.67
N THR A 152 9.08 14.74 8.35
CA THR A 152 9.72 15.71 7.45
C THR A 152 8.88 16.95 7.20
N GLY A 153 7.56 16.87 7.38
CA GLY A 153 6.60 17.90 6.94
C GLY A 153 6.52 18.05 5.42
N ASN A 154 7.24 17.21 4.66
CA ASN A 154 7.35 17.35 3.21
C ASN A 154 6.43 16.38 2.46
N PHE A 155 5.16 16.76 2.33
CA PHE A 155 4.16 15.99 1.61
C PHE A 155 4.40 15.94 0.09
N ASP A 156 5.15 16.88 -0.47
CA ASP A 156 5.51 16.87 -1.89
C ASP A 156 6.50 15.74 -2.18
N ALA A 157 7.55 15.57 -1.36
CA ALA A 157 8.49 14.46 -1.51
C ALA A 157 7.82 13.09 -1.37
N THR A 158 6.92 12.95 -0.40
CA THR A 158 6.11 11.73 -0.23
C THR A 158 5.25 11.46 -1.46
N PHE A 159 4.62 12.48 -2.02
CA PHE A 159 3.80 12.34 -3.21
C PHE A 159 4.60 11.91 -4.44
N ASP A 160 5.79 12.47 -4.63
CA ASP A 160 6.68 12.11 -5.74
C ASP A 160 7.11 10.64 -5.65
N ASP A 161 7.45 10.17 -4.45
CA ASP A 161 7.77 8.76 -4.20
C ASP A 161 6.58 7.84 -4.48
N VAL A 162 5.41 8.20 -3.97
CA VAL A 162 4.17 7.44 -4.15
C VAL A 162 3.78 7.38 -5.63
N MET A 163 3.87 8.50 -6.35
CA MET A 163 3.59 8.53 -7.79
C MET A 163 4.55 7.64 -8.57
N ALA A 164 5.84 7.70 -8.26
CA ALA A 164 6.85 6.85 -8.92
C ALA A 164 6.59 5.36 -8.66
N GLY A 165 6.37 4.99 -7.39
CA GLY A 165 6.11 3.60 -6.98
C GLY A 165 4.83 3.04 -7.58
N CYS A 166 3.71 3.76 -7.45
CA CYS A 166 2.41 3.33 -7.98
C CYS A 166 2.44 3.23 -9.52
N THR A 167 3.09 4.18 -10.20
CA THR A 167 3.23 4.13 -11.68
C THR A 167 4.03 2.91 -12.12
N ALA A 168 5.16 2.62 -11.46
CA ALA A 168 5.99 1.47 -11.77
C ALA A 168 5.25 0.14 -11.48
N MET A 169 4.53 0.07 -10.36
CA MET A 169 3.72 -1.08 -9.99
C MET A 169 2.62 -1.34 -11.01
N LEU A 170 1.80 -0.35 -11.33
CA LEU A 170 0.71 -0.50 -12.31
C LEU A 170 1.24 -0.94 -13.67
N LYS A 171 2.33 -0.35 -14.16
CA LYS A 171 2.97 -0.75 -15.43
C LYS A 171 3.32 -2.24 -15.44
N LYS A 172 3.89 -2.76 -14.35
CA LYS A 172 4.26 -4.19 -14.25
C LYS A 172 3.01 -5.09 -14.18
N LEU A 173 1.97 -4.67 -13.45
CA LEU A 173 0.72 -5.43 -13.36
C LEU A 173 0.01 -5.53 -14.70
N LEU A 174 -0.11 -4.43 -15.42
CA LEU A 174 -0.71 -4.40 -16.75
C LEU A 174 0.09 -5.17 -17.82
N ALA A 175 1.42 -5.30 -17.64
CA ALA A 175 2.25 -6.10 -18.53
C ALA A 175 2.05 -7.61 -18.29
N LYS A 176 1.85 -8.04 -17.04
CA LYS A 176 1.52 -9.45 -16.71
C LYS A 176 0.17 -9.86 -17.32
N ASP A 177 -0.85 -9.02 -17.20
CA ASP A 177 -2.20 -9.26 -17.75
C ASP A 177 -2.15 -9.53 -19.29
N LYS A 178 -1.27 -8.84 -20.00
CA LYS A 178 -1.06 -9.05 -21.45
C LYS A 178 -0.27 -10.32 -21.81
N GLY A 179 0.47 -10.88 -20.89
CA GLY A 179 1.31 -12.07 -21.07
C GLY A 179 0.58 -13.39 -20.87
N GLU A 180 -0.51 -13.41 -20.10
CA GLU A 180 -1.31 -14.60 -19.82
C GLU A 180 -2.32 -14.94 -20.92
N VAL A 181 -2.45 -14.09 -21.95
CA VAL A 181 -3.35 -14.27 -23.12
C VAL A 181 -2.63 -14.87 -24.34
N ARG A 182 -1.46 -15.52 -24.13
CA ARG A 182 -0.77 -16.22 -25.23
C ARG A 182 -0.73 -17.74 -25.02
#